data_690a96582ea6ec912ced7b191e233418
#
_entry.id   690a96582ea6ec912ced7b191e233418
#
_cell.length_a   1.000
_cell.length_b   1.000
_cell.length_c   1.000
_cell.angle_alpha   90.00
_cell.angle_beta   90.00
_cell.angle_gamma   90.00
#
_symmetry.space_group_name_H-M   'P 1'
#
loop_
_entity.id
_entity.type
_entity.pdbx_description
1 polymer ?
#
loop_
_entity_poly.entity_id
_entity_poly.type
_entity_poly.pdbx_seq_one_letter_code
_entity_poly.pdbx_strand_id
1 'polypeptide(L)'
;YGGTGYLPNDRRHQFKFRGAYGFSENWAVGGTLVVQSGRPVNAFGVGNPFDGTNYHSNFICVANCTSDTPSERIYEASLRGAGGRLPWTYDFGANVSFFHSFGSADMRVKLAVYNLFNQERVTEVDDERETDIGFLNPSYRQGTGYQSPRYAQLTISVNF
;
A
#
# COMPACT_ATOMS: atom_id res chain seq x y z
N TYR A 1 10.84 22.37 5.65
CA TYR A 1 11.51 21.93 6.89
C TYR A 1 10.88 20.62 7.39
N GLY A 2 11.67 19.76 8.09
CA GLY A 2 11.16 18.53 8.71
C GLY A 2 10.91 17.35 7.77
N GLY A 3 11.11 17.48 6.47
CA GLY A 3 10.82 16.44 5.48
C GLY A 3 11.78 15.24 5.42
N THR A 4 12.64 15.07 6.44
CA THR A 4 13.56 13.93 6.54
C THR A 4 12.84 12.68 7.05
N GLY A 5 13.30 11.50 6.65
CA GLY A 5 12.75 10.22 7.08
C GLY A 5 12.45 9.29 5.91
N TYR A 6 11.57 8.33 6.12
CA TYR A 6 11.23 7.33 5.11
C TYR A 6 10.32 7.90 4.02
N LEU A 7 10.57 7.54 2.78
CA LEU A 7 9.66 7.87 1.68
C LEU A 7 8.30 7.17 1.87
N PRO A 8 7.19 7.79 1.45
CA PRO A 8 5.84 7.24 1.64
C PRO A 8 5.65 5.83 1.07
N ASN A 9 6.38 5.50 0.00
CA ASN A 9 6.32 4.19 -0.67
C ASN A 9 7.47 3.26 -0.28
N ASP A 10 8.25 3.58 0.77
CA ASP A 10 9.34 2.71 1.22
C ASP A 10 8.79 1.34 1.66
N ARG A 11 9.12 0.31 0.89
CA ARG A 11 8.91 -1.10 1.22
C ARG A 11 10.26 -1.70 1.57
N ARG A 12 10.62 -1.69 2.85
CA ARG A 12 11.94 -2.11 3.32
C ARG A 12 12.34 -3.51 2.88
N HIS A 13 11.36 -4.41 2.82
CA HIS A 13 11.55 -5.79 2.37
C HIS A 13 10.46 -6.14 1.36
N GLN A 14 10.86 -6.73 0.25
CA GLN A 14 9.96 -7.22 -0.77
C GLN A 14 10.51 -8.54 -1.32
N PHE A 15 9.71 -9.60 -1.23
CA PHE A 15 9.98 -10.90 -1.80
C PHE A 15 8.97 -11.19 -2.89
N LYS A 16 9.46 -11.57 -4.07
CA LYS A 16 8.63 -11.95 -5.21
C LYS A 16 9.08 -13.31 -5.70
N PHE A 17 8.15 -14.24 -5.76
CA PHE A 17 8.36 -15.56 -6.32
C PHE A 17 7.35 -15.78 -7.44
N ARG A 18 7.83 -16.38 -8.55
CA ARG A 18 6.99 -16.80 -9.66
C ARG A 18 7.50 -18.12 -10.17
N GLY A 19 6.58 -19.07 -10.38
CA GLY A 19 6.90 -20.37 -10.96
C GLY A 19 5.78 -20.85 -11.87
N ALA A 20 6.14 -21.69 -12.84
CA ALA A 20 5.21 -22.41 -13.68
C ALA A 20 5.75 -23.82 -13.93
N TYR A 21 4.84 -24.80 -14.04
CA TYR A 21 5.16 -26.19 -14.29
C TYR A 21 4.17 -26.78 -15.31
N GLY A 22 4.71 -27.29 -16.42
CA GLY A 22 3.95 -28.08 -17.38
C GLY A 22 3.92 -29.56 -16.94
N PHE A 23 2.77 -30.07 -16.59
CA PHE A 23 2.62 -31.44 -16.16
C PHE A 23 2.11 -32.39 -17.26
N SER A 24 1.73 -31.82 -18.41
CA SER A 24 1.48 -32.55 -19.66
C SER A 24 1.71 -31.62 -20.86
N GLU A 25 1.64 -32.17 -22.07
CA GLU A 25 1.77 -31.42 -23.34
C GLU A 25 0.72 -30.31 -23.46
N ASN A 26 -0.46 -30.53 -22.89
CA ASN A 26 -1.59 -29.61 -23.01
C ASN A 26 -1.83 -28.78 -21.73
N TRP A 27 -1.20 -29.08 -20.60
CA TRP A 27 -1.55 -28.45 -19.33
C TRP A 27 -0.34 -27.90 -18.59
N ALA A 28 -0.51 -26.70 -18.07
CA ALA A 28 0.46 -26.09 -17.16
C ALA A 28 -0.25 -25.39 -16.00
N VAL A 29 0.38 -25.40 -14.85
CA VAL A 29 0.00 -24.62 -13.67
C VAL A 29 1.06 -23.57 -13.37
N GLY A 30 0.66 -22.47 -12.78
CA GLY A 30 1.59 -21.43 -12.36
C GLY A 30 1.14 -20.77 -11.07
N GLY A 31 2.10 -20.19 -10.38
CA GLY A 31 1.86 -19.45 -9.15
C GLY A 31 2.73 -18.22 -9.03
N THR A 32 2.24 -17.23 -8.31
CA THR A 32 2.95 -16.02 -7.94
C THR A 32 2.76 -15.76 -6.47
N LEU A 33 3.82 -15.38 -5.77
CA LEU A 33 3.77 -14.94 -4.39
C LEU A 33 4.50 -13.61 -4.28
N VAL A 34 3.83 -12.61 -3.74
CA VAL A 34 4.43 -11.32 -3.37
C VAL A 34 4.25 -11.11 -1.87
N VAL A 35 5.36 -10.96 -1.16
CA VAL A 35 5.39 -10.66 0.27
C VAL A 35 6.13 -9.34 0.44
N GLN A 36 5.53 -8.35 1.09
CA GLN A 36 6.19 -7.06 1.26
C GLN A 36 5.87 -6.43 2.62
N SER A 37 6.87 -5.72 3.16
CA SER A 37 6.68 -4.94 4.39
C SER A 37 5.69 -3.81 4.18
N GLY A 38 4.99 -3.43 5.24
CA GLY A 38 4.12 -2.25 5.24
C GLY A 38 4.87 -0.95 4.89
N ARG A 39 4.17 0.00 4.26
CA ARG A 39 4.70 1.35 4.06
C ARG A 39 4.81 2.10 5.38
N PRO A 40 5.67 3.13 5.48
CA PRO A 40 5.66 4.06 6.60
C PRO A 40 4.32 4.80 6.67
N VAL A 41 3.92 5.13 7.87
CA VAL A 41 2.78 6.00 8.18
C VAL A 41 3.35 7.33 8.66
N ASN A 42 2.88 8.43 8.10
CA ASN A 42 3.25 9.75 8.59
C ASN A 42 2.30 10.17 9.73
N ALA A 43 2.61 11.30 10.34
CA ALA A 43 1.75 11.96 11.30
C ALA A 43 1.83 13.47 11.00
N PHE A 44 1.09 13.88 9.97
CA PHE A 44 1.09 15.28 9.55
C PHE A 44 0.28 16.15 10.51
N GLY A 45 0.84 17.32 10.82
CA GLY A 45 0.15 18.37 11.56
C GLY A 45 -0.32 19.50 10.65
N VAL A 46 -0.83 20.56 11.29
CA VAL A 46 -1.37 21.75 10.58
C VAL A 46 -0.49 22.98 10.77
N GLY A 47 0.31 23.07 11.82
CA GLY A 47 1.14 24.22 12.10
C GLY A 47 2.63 23.93 11.99
N ASN A 48 3.44 24.96 12.08
CA ASN A 48 4.89 24.86 12.17
C ASN A 48 5.47 26.03 13.01
N PRO A 49 6.71 25.90 13.52
CA PRO A 49 7.30 26.94 14.38
C PRO A 49 7.83 28.17 13.64
N PHE A 50 7.71 28.25 12.29
CA PHE A 50 8.39 29.27 11.49
C PHE A 50 7.43 30.34 10.91
N ASP A 51 6.30 29.92 10.38
CA ASP A 51 5.42 30.80 9.58
C ASP A 51 3.91 30.56 9.77
N GLY A 52 3.51 29.87 10.82
CA GLY A 52 2.11 29.68 11.19
C GLY A 52 1.46 28.43 10.62
N THR A 53 0.41 28.56 9.80
CA THR A 53 -0.41 27.43 9.34
C THR A 53 0.12 26.84 8.05
N ASN A 54 0.32 25.52 8.02
CA ASN A 54 0.74 24.79 6.82
C ASN A 54 0.18 23.37 6.88
N TYR A 55 -0.83 23.08 6.07
CA TYR A 55 -1.39 21.73 5.95
C TYR A 55 -0.33 20.72 5.49
N HIS A 56 -0.42 19.48 5.99
CA HIS A 56 0.58 18.42 5.82
C HIS A 56 1.97 18.81 6.38
N SER A 57 1.97 19.54 7.48
CA SER A 57 3.20 19.93 8.17
C SER A 57 3.91 18.70 8.76
N ASN A 58 5.25 18.71 8.69
CA ASN A 58 6.07 17.75 9.43
C ASN A 58 6.33 18.20 10.89
N PHE A 59 5.42 18.97 11.46
CA PHE A 59 5.38 19.38 12.85
C PHE A 59 3.99 19.15 13.42
N ILE A 60 3.93 18.84 14.69
CA ILE A 60 2.70 18.70 15.47
C ILE A 60 2.76 19.65 16.66
N CYS A 61 1.65 20.27 16.98
CA CYS A 61 1.59 21.10 18.17
C CYS A 61 1.45 20.24 19.43
N VAL A 62 2.30 20.46 20.43
CA VAL A 62 2.35 19.67 21.67
C VAL A 62 1.98 20.47 22.92
N ALA A 63 2.09 21.80 22.88
CA ALA A 63 1.68 22.65 23.99
C ALA A 63 1.25 24.05 23.51
N ASN A 64 0.38 24.70 24.27
CA ASN A 64 -0.19 26.02 24.00
C ASN A 64 -0.83 26.16 22.62
N CYS A 65 -1.36 25.08 22.07
CA CYS A 65 -1.83 25.01 20.69
C CYS A 65 -2.99 25.98 20.40
N THR A 66 -3.78 26.29 21.39
CA THR A 66 -4.93 27.23 21.32
C THR A 66 -4.57 28.67 21.62
N SER A 67 -3.27 28.99 21.88
CA SER A 67 -2.85 30.38 22.10
C SER A 67 -3.09 31.24 20.86
N ASP A 68 -3.64 32.41 21.03
CA ASP A 68 -3.79 33.42 19.99
C ASP A 68 -2.44 33.99 19.51
N THR A 69 -1.40 33.79 20.32
CA THR A 69 -0.03 34.20 20.02
C THR A 69 0.77 33.06 19.44
N PRO A 70 1.02 33.00 18.10
CA PRO A 70 1.72 31.89 17.46
C PRO A 70 3.07 31.53 18.05
N SER A 71 3.82 32.52 18.54
CA SER A 71 5.15 32.33 19.15
C SER A 71 5.13 31.61 20.52
N GLU A 72 3.96 31.45 21.14
CA GLU A 72 3.80 30.71 22.39
C GLU A 72 3.50 29.23 22.14
N ARG A 73 3.14 28.87 20.93
CA ARG A 73 2.83 27.49 20.54
C ARG A 73 4.12 26.67 20.45
N ILE A 74 4.11 25.50 21.05
CA ILE A 74 5.26 24.60 21.05
C ILE A 74 5.01 23.47 20.08
N TYR A 75 5.92 23.30 19.12
CA TYR A 75 5.85 22.28 18.09
C TYR A 75 6.98 21.26 18.24
N GLU A 76 6.66 20.01 17.97
CA GLU A 76 7.64 18.94 17.80
C GLU A 76 7.70 18.50 16.34
N ALA A 77 8.90 18.15 15.88
CA ALA A 77 9.09 17.62 14.54
C ALA A 77 8.48 16.23 14.43
N SER A 78 7.60 16.06 13.46
CA SER A 78 7.01 14.78 13.06
C SER A 78 7.66 14.33 11.76
N LEU A 79 8.78 13.62 11.87
CA LEU A 79 9.55 13.17 10.72
C LEU A 79 8.73 12.17 9.88
N ARG A 80 9.07 12.05 8.60
CA ARG A 80 8.41 11.07 7.71
C ARG A 80 8.54 9.66 8.27
N GLY A 81 7.40 8.96 8.40
CA GLY A 81 7.31 7.65 9.00
C GLY A 81 7.23 7.63 10.52
N ALA A 82 7.04 8.80 11.19
CA ALA A 82 6.88 8.89 12.64
C ALA A 82 5.67 8.09 13.17
N GLY A 83 4.64 7.90 12.36
CA GLY A 83 3.47 7.07 12.68
C GLY A 83 3.75 5.56 12.69
N GLY A 84 4.97 5.12 12.40
CA GLY A 84 5.34 3.70 12.33
C GLY A 84 5.15 3.10 10.95
N ARG A 85 4.82 1.81 10.87
CA ARG A 85 4.59 1.10 9.61
C ARG A 85 3.28 0.32 9.63
N LEU A 86 2.69 0.18 8.44
CA LEU A 86 1.57 -0.73 8.22
C LEU A 86 2.01 -2.20 8.34
N PRO A 87 1.07 -3.12 8.52
CA PRO A 87 1.35 -4.55 8.50
C PRO A 87 1.93 -5.02 7.17
N TRP A 88 2.59 -6.19 7.20
CA TRP A 88 3.00 -6.89 5.99
C TRP A 88 1.80 -7.28 5.13
N THR A 89 1.98 -7.22 3.82
CA THR A 89 0.99 -7.69 2.84
C THR A 89 1.50 -8.93 2.14
N TYR A 90 0.56 -9.83 1.84
CA TYR A 90 0.81 -11.09 1.14
C TYR A 90 -0.17 -11.18 -0.01
N ASP A 91 0.31 -11.44 -1.21
CA ASP A 91 -0.52 -11.71 -2.39
C ASP A 91 -0.07 -13.02 -3.00
N PHE A 92 -0.99 -13.98 -3.06
CA PHE A 92 -0.77 -15.26 -3.72
C PHE A 92 -1.76 -15.42 -4.87
N GLY A 93 -1.21 -15.59 -6.08
CA GLY A 93 -1.97 -15.89 -7.28
C GLY A 93 -1.65 -17.27 -7.81
N ALA A 94 -2.65 -17.96 -8.35
CA ALA A 94 -2.48 -19.25 -9.02
C ALA A 94 -3.17 -19.22 -10.38
N ASN A 95 -2.69 -20.02 -11.31
CA ASN A 95 -3.33 -20.18 -12.61
C ASN A 95 -3.17 -21.59 -13.16
N VAL A 96 -4.11 -21.98 -14.02
CA VAL A 96 -4.04 -23.17 -14.87
C VAL A 96 -4.17 -22.73 -16.31
N SER A 97 -3.39 -23.33 -17.20
CA SER A 97 -3.42 -23.07 -18.62
C SER A 97 -3.61 -24.39 -19.37
N PHE A 98 -4.50 -24.34 -20.36
CA PHE A 98 -4.72 -25.42 -21.34
C PHE A 98 -4.27 -24.93 -22.72
N PHE A 99 -3.54 -25.78 -23.42
CA PHE A 99 -3.01 -25.51 -24.76
C PHE A 99 -3.55 -26.55 -25.72
N HIS A 100 -3.98 -26.12 -26.90
CA HIS A 100 -4.43 -27.02 -27.95
C HIS A 100 -4.16 -26.42 -29.33
N SER A 101 -3.63 -27.24 -30.25
CA SER A 101 -3.33 -26.83 -31.61
C SER A 101 -4.36 -27.44 -32.58
N PHE A 102 -4.94 -26.58 -33.43
CA PHE A 102 -5.89 -26.96 -34.48
C PHE A 102 -5.28 -26.67 -35.86
N GLY A 103 -4.54 -27.60 -36.40
CA GLY A 103 -3.84 -27.39 -37.67
C GLY A 103 -2.82 -26.27 -37.57
N SER A 104 -3.09 -25.10 -38.20
CA SER A 104 -2.20 -23.93 -38.16
C SER A 104 -2.50 -22.96 -37.01
N ALA A 105 -3.56 -23.18 -36.24
CA ALA A 105 -3.95 -22.30 -35.14
C ALA A 105 -3.63 -22.91 -33.77
N ASP A 106 -3.03 -22.12 -32.90
CA ASP A 106 -2.74 -22.47 -31.51
C ASP A 106 -3.69 -21.75 -30.55
N MET A 107 -4.42 -22.51 -29.75
CA MET A 107 -5.32 -21.99 -28.72
C MET A 107 -4.73 -22.16 -27.33
N ARG A 108 -4.87 -21.13 -26.53
CA ARG A 108 -4.57 -21.16 -25.11
C ARG A 108 -5.76 -20.67 -24.30
N VAL A 109 -6.20 -21.47 -23.35
CA VAL A 109 -7.19 -21.07 -22.33
C VAL A 109 -6.50 -21.00 -20.98
N LYS A 110 -6.59 -19.87 -20.31
CA LYS A 110 -5.97 -19.66 -18.99
C LYS A 110 -7.02 -19.17 -17.99
N LEU A 111 -7.17 -19.90 -16.89
CA LEU A 111 -7.89 -19.45 -15.71
C LEU A 111 -6.86 -19.01 -14.65
N ALA A 112 -6.93 -17.76 -14.21
CA ALA A 112 -6.09 -17.22 -13.15
C ALA A 112 -6.97 -16.75 -11.98
N VAL A 113 -6.51 -17.00 -10.77
CA VAL A 113 -7.10 -16.48 -9.53
C VAL A 113 -6.05 -15.63 -8.84
N TYR A 114 -6.40 -14.40 -8.51
CA TYR A 114 -5.57 -13.42 -7.80
C TYR A 114 -6.07 -13.29 -6.37
N ASN A 115 -5.14 -12.98 -5.46
CA ASN A 115 -5.40 -12.96 -4.03
C ASN A 115 -6.18 -14.20 -3.56
N LEU A 116 -5.63 -15.40 -3.84
CA LEU A 116 -6.30 -16.69 -3.65
C LEU A 116 -6.84 -16.88 -2.23
N PHE A 117 -6.14 -16.35 -1.22
CA PHE A 117 -6.53 -16.45 0.19
C PHE A 117 -7.44 -15.32 0.67
N ASN A 118 -7.87 -14.42 -0.25
CA ASN A 118 -8.70 -13.25 0.05
C ASN A 118 -8.16 -12.42 1.23
N GLN A 119 -6.88 -12.06 1.19
CA GLN A 119 -6.27 -11.21 2.21
C GLN A 119 -6.79 -9.77 2.09
N GLU A 120 -7.25 -9.21 3.21
CA GLU A 120 -7.81 -7.85 3.29
C GLU A 120 -6.94 -6.96 4.18
N ARG A 121 -5.65 -6.84 3.83
CA ARG A 121 -4.73 -5.99 4.60
C ARG A 121 -4.88 -4.53 4.20
N VAL A 122 -4.82 -3.65 5.20
CA VAL A 122 -4.73 -2.21 4.99
C VAL A 122 -3.41 -1.89 4.30
N THR A 123 -3.48 -1.16 3.18
CA THR A 123 -2.33 -0.71 2.39
C THR A 123 -2.10 0.78 2.48
N GLU A 124 -3.14 1.53 2.86
CA GLU A 124 -3.10 2.97 3.07
C GLU A 124 -3.95 3.35 4.28
N VAL A 125 -3.55 4.40 4.96
CA VAL A 125 -4.28 5.00 6.08
C VAL A 125 -4.28 6.52 5.93
N ASP A 126 -5.18 7.17 6.65
CA ASP A 126 -5.15 8.62 6.83
C ASP A 126 -3.88 8.98 7.64
N ASP A 127 -2.98 9.72 7.02
CA ASP A 127 -1.71 10.17 7.59
C ASP A 127 -1.81 11.55 8.28
N GLU A 128 -2.97 12.21 8.20
CA GLU A 128 -3.21 13.51 8.84
C GLU A 128 -3.53 13.31 10.32
N ARG A 129 -2.60 13.68 11.18
CA ARG A 129 -2.79 13.57 12.64
C ARG A 129 -3.62 14.69 13.21
N GLU A 130 -3.52 15.90 12.63
CA GLU A 130 -4.24 17.07 13.07
C GLU A 130 -5.19 17.57 12.00
N THR A 131 -6.39 18.00 12.40
CA THR A 131 -7.35 18.71 11.53
C THR A 131 -7.19 20.22 11.62
N ASP A 132 -6.69 20.70 12.74
CA ASP A 132 -6.29 22.08 13.02
C ASP A 132 -5.18 22.04 14.07
N ILE A 133 -4.52 23.17 14.33
CA ILE A 133 -3.37 23.26 15.25
C ILE A 133 -3.76 22.71 16.63
N GLY A 134 -3.17 21.59 17.01
CA GLY A 134 -3.43 20.91 18.28
C GLY A 134 -4.75 20.14 18.38
N PHE A 135 -5.55 20.08 17.31
CA PHE A 135 -6.77 19.28 17.26
C PHE A 135 -6.53 17.95 16.56
N LEU A 136 -6.68 16.86 17.30
CA LEU A 136 -6.47 15.53 16.76
C LEU A 136 -7.54 15.16 15.73
N ASN A 137 -7.10 14.61 14.61
CA ASN A 137 -7.97 14.04 13.60
C ASN A 137 -8.53 12.70 14.07
N PRO A 138 -9.86 12.57 14.23
CA PRO A 138 -10.49 11.31 14.65
C PRO A 138 -10.31 10.18 13.62
N SER A 139 -10.01 10.52 12.36
CA SER A 139 -9.75 9.56 11.28
C SER A 139 -8.28 9.16 11.16
N TYR A 140 -7.38 9.76 11.94
CA TYR A 140 -5.96 9.43 11.90
C TYR A 140 -5.73 7.92 12.04
N ARG A 141 -4.98 7.34 11.10
CA ARG A 141 -4.69 5.90 10.97
C ARG A 141 -5.90 5.01 10.61
N GLN A 142 -7.04 5.56 10.28
CA GLN A 142 -8.12 4.77 9.68
C GLN A 142 -7.71 4.30 8.29
N GLY A 143 -8.08 3.08 7.94
CA GLY A 143 -7.76 2.49 6.62
C GLY A 143 -8.49 3.23 5.50
N THR A 144 -7.74 3.75 4.54
CA THR A 144 -8.24 4.42 3.33
C THR A 144 -8.00 3.59 2.07
N GLY A 145 -7.09 2.61 2.13
CA GLY A 145 -6.82 1.68 1.05
C GLY A 145 -6.59 0.26 1.58
N TYR A 146 -6.98 -0.72 0.78
CA TYR A 146 -6.90 -2.14 1.11
C TYR A 146 -6.32 -2.94 -0.06
N GLN A 147 -5.85 -4.17 0.21
CA GLN A 147 -5.50 -5.09 -0.86
C GLN A 147 -6.72 -5.38 -1.73
N SER A 148 -6.49 -5.57 -3.03
CA SER A 148 -7.56 -5.97 -3.96
C SER A 148 -8.21 -7.28 -3.49
N PRO A 149 -9.54 -7.40 -3.55
CA PRO A 149 -10.23 -8.63 -3.20
C PRO A 149 -9.80 -9.78 -4.13
N ARG A 150 -10.11 -11.02 -3.75
CA ARG A 150 -9.94 -12.17 -4.63
C ARG A 150 -10.80 -12.02 -5.86
N TYR A 151 -10.19 -12.23 -7.03
CA TYR A 151 -10.91 -12.29 -8.29
C TYR A 151 -10.33 -13.36 -9.22
N ALA A 152 -11.14 -13.82 -10.15
CA ALA A 152 -10.73 -14.77 -11.18
C ALA A 152 -10.80 -14.11 -12.57
N GLN A 153 -9.87 -14.49 -13.44
CA GLN A 153 -9.80 -14.02 -14.81
C GLN A 153 -9.69 -15.23 -15.75
N LEU A 154 -10.58 -15.30 -16.73
CA LEU A 154 -10.48 -16.25 -17.85
C LEU A 154 -9.91 -15.51 -19.06
N THR A 155 -8.86 -16.07 -19.65
CA THR A 155 -8.23 -15.54 -20.87
C THR A 155 -8.23 -16.64 -21.92
N ILE A 156 -8.72 -16.32 -23.12
CA ILE A 156 -8.67 -17.20 -24.29
C ILE A 156 -7.86 -16.47 -25.35
N SER A 157 -6.82 -17.10 -25.87
CA SER A 157 -5.96 -16.58 -26.94
C SER A 157 -5.89 -17.59 -28.07
N VAL A 158 -6.01 -17.13 -29.32
CA VAL A 158 -5.85 -17.93 -30.52
C VAL A 158 -4.85 -17.20 -31.42
N ASN A 159 -3.80 -17.94 -31.83
CA ASN A 159 -2.80 -17.47 -32.78
C ASN A 159 -2.92 -18.29 -34.08
N PHE A 160 -2.85 -17.60 -35.21
CA PHE A 160 -2.97 -18.20 -36.56
C PHE A 160 -1.65 -18.14 -37.31
#